data_9a8b9b1d515c50ab9365682d633225b5
#
_entry.id   9a8b9b1d515c50ab9365682d633225b5
#
_cell.length_a   1.000
_cell.length_b   1.000
_cell.length_c   1.000
_cell.angle_alpha   90.00
_cell.angle_beta   90.00
_cell.angle_gamma   90.00
#
_symmetry.space_group_name_H-M   'P 1'
#
loop_
_entity.id
_entity.type
_entity.pdbx_description
1 polymer ?
#
loop_
_entity_poly.entity_id
_entity_poly.type
_entity_poly.pdbx_seq_one_letter_code
_entity_poly.pdbx_strand_id
1 'polypeptide(L)'
;MDIVLSEKAINLKISREYKSLLKISYQTLNNSDKDLIRKALDISIKAHSSQIRRSGEPYIFHPIAVAKIVASKIGLDAQSIASALLHDVVEDTKYSIEKIEEIFGDEVAKIVHGLTKISKLKKEKILSIQSENFRKMLLTLNDDIRVILIKIADRLHNMQTLDFLSNEKQLKISSETLYIYAPIAHRIGLYEIKNELEDLSLKYTEPEVFNEIKNNLAKTKDDQNLYIRNFARKISDKLKSENLNFRINGRSKSIYSIRNKMLKKNINIDEVYDRFAVRIIYDSDPALEKLIAWKIYSIVTDVYRPNPTRLRDWISTPKSNGYEALHITVVGPNKRWIEVQVRSARMHEIAERGYAAHYKYKLGDNKESGLETWLNRLQEVLKNPDTSAINFVEDFKLNLYSDEIFVFTPEGDLKSLPKGST
;
A
#
# COMPACT_ATOMS: atom_id res chain seq x y z
N MET A 1 -16.95 4.18 32.11
CA MET A 1 -17.40 2.85 32.60
C MET A 1 -16.67 1.82 31.75
N ASP A 2 -15.47 1.43 32.23
CA ASP A 2 -14.60 0.51 31.50
C ASP A 2 -15.20 -0.89 31.62
N ILE A 3 -15.75 -1.40 30.52
CA ILE A 3 -16.18 -2.80 30.43
C ILE A 3 -14.92 -3.65 30.36
N VAL A 4 -14.41 -4.07 31.53
CA VAL A 4 -13.36 -5.10 31.60
C VAL A 4 -13.97 -6.38 31.00
N LEU A 5 -13.61 -6.71 29.78
CA LEU A 5 -14.05 -7.95 29.14
C LEU A 5 -13.59 -9.13 30.01
N SER A 6 -14.48 -10.06 30.30
CA SER A 6 -14.09 -11.30 30.98
C SER A 6 -13.07 -12.07 30.13
N GLU A 7 -12.18 -12.83 30.78
CA GLU A 7 -11.18 -13.65 30.11
C GLU A 7 -11.82 -14.56 29.05
N LYS A 8 -12.99 -15.12 29.34
CA LYS A 8 -13.77 -15.93 28.39
C LYS A 8 -14.20 -15.13 27.16
N ALA A 9 -14.57 -13.86 27.31
CA ALA A 9 -14.96 -12.98 26.20
C ALA A 9 -13.73 -12.61 25.34
N ILE A 10 -12.57 -12.38 25.95
CA ILE A 10 -11.30 -12.13 25.25
C ILE A 10 -10.92 -13.33 24.42
N ASN A 11 -10.92 -14.54 24.99
CA ASN A 11 -10.57 -15.78 24.29
C ASN A 11 -11.54 -16.07 23.13
N LEU A 12 -12.83 -15.81 23.30
CA LEU A 12 -13.80 -15.95 22.21
C LEU A 12 -13.53 -14.94 21.08
N LYS A 13 -13.18 -13.69 21.39
CA LYS A 13 -12.82 -12.66 20.42
C LYS A 13 -11.53 -13.06 19.68
N ILE A 14 -10.49 -13.50 20.37
CA ILE A 14 -9.25 -14.00 19.75
C ILE A 14 -9.55 -15.14 18.76
N SER A 15 -10.35 -16.12 19.17
CA SER A 15 -10.72 -17.24 18.30
C SER A 15 -11.48 -16.77 17.04
N ARG A 16 -12.37 -15.81 17.16
CA ARG A 16 -13.09 -15.21 16.02
C ARG A 16 -12.15 -14.46 15.09
N GLU A 17 -11.23 -13.65 15.65
CA GLU A 17 -10.25 -12.90 14.89
C GLU A 17 -9.27 -13.81 14.14
N TYR A 18 -8.84 -14.92 14.75
CA TYR A 18 -8.01 -15.95 14.12
C TYR A 18 -8.74 -16.63 12.95
N LYS A 19 -9.98 -17.07 13.15
CA LYS A 19 -10.78 -17.65 12.05
C LYS A 19 -10.96 -16.64 10.90
N SER A 20 -11.18 -15.37 11.23
CA SER A 20 -11.25 -14.31 10.25
C SER A 20 -9.93 -14.14 9.49
N LEU A 21 -8.76 -14.14 10.18
CA LEU A 21 -7.44 -14.06 9.58
C LEU A 21 -7.23 -15.16 8.51
N LEU A 22 -7.51 -16.40 8.86
CA LEU A 22 -7.37 -17.53 7.91
C LEU A 22 -8.31 -17.38 6.69
N LYS A 23 -9.55 -16.89 6.90
CA LYS A 23 -10.54 -16.74 5.84
C LYS A 23 -10.20 -15.61 4.86
N ILE A 24 -9.62 -14.51 5.34
CA ILE A 24 -9.32 -13.32 4.52
C ILE A 24 -7.93 -13.38 3.87
N SER A 25 -7.15 -14.44 4.16
CA SER A 25 -5.82 -14.60 3.55
C SER A 25 -5.93 -14.64 2.03
N TYR A 26 -5.12 -13.83 1.37
CA TYR A 26 -5.04 -13.79 -0.08
C TYR A 26 -4.39 -15.03 -0.66
N GLN A 27 -3.36 -15.55 0.02
CA GLN A 27 -2.70 -16.80 -0.34
C GLN A 27 -3.54 -17.99 0.12
N THR A 28 -3.53 -19.06 -0.66
CA THR A 28 -4.14 -20.33 -0.25
C THR A 28 -3.26 -20.99 0.82
N LEU A 29 -3.80 -21.12 2.03
CA LEU A 29 -3.08 -21.70 3.16
C LEU A 29 -3.35 -23.21 3.23
N ASN A 30 -2.29 -24.02 3.18
CA ASN A 30 -2.35 -25.45 3.45
C ASN A 30 -2.42 -25.73 4.97
N ASN A 31 -2.44 -26.99 5.37
CA ASN A 31 -2.53 -27.33 6.80
C ASN A 31 -1.27 -26.95 7.59
N SER A 32 -0.08 -27.14 7.01
CA SER A 32 1.18 -26.75 7.64
C SER A 32 1.25 -25.24 7.86
N ASP A 33 0.77 -24.44 6.89
CA ASP A 33 0.67 -22.97 7.01
C ASP A 33 -0.23 -22.56 8.18
N LYS A 34 -1.40 -23.20 8.30
CA LYS A 34 -2.33 -22.94 9.39
C LYS A 34 -1.76 -23.30 10.76
N ASP A 35 -1.01 -24.41 10.84
CA ASP A 35 -0.34 -24.82 12.07
C ASP A 35 0.77 -23.85 12.46
N LEU A 36 1.56 -23.38 11.48
CA LEU A 36 2.58 -22.34 11.70
C LEU A 36 1.96 -21.06 12.26
N ILE A 37 0.91 -20.53 11.60
CA ILE A 37 0.21 -19.33 12.03
C ILE A 37 -0.44 -19.52 13.41
N ARG A 38 -1.01 -20.71 13.68
CA ARG A 38 -1.58 -21.04 14.99
C ARG A 38 -0.53 -21.02 16.09
N LYS A 39 0.62 -21.65 15.85
CA LYS A 39 1.74 -21.69 16.80
C LYS A 39 2.27 -20.28 17.09
N ALA A 40 2.37 -19.42 16.07
CA ALA A 40 2.78 -18.04 16.23
C ALA A 40 1.76 -17.23 17.07
N LEU A 41 0.46 -17.43 16.84
CA LEU A 41 -0.59 -16.79 17.62
C LEU A 41 -0.53 -17.24 19.09
N ASP A 42 -0.38 -18.54 19.38
CA ASP A 42 -0.35 -19.07 20.75
C ASP A 42 0.86 -18.52 21.55
N ILE A 43 2.01 -18.34 20.89
CA ILE A 43 3.18 -17.67 21.50
C ILE A 43 2.92 -16.19 21.74
N SER A 44 2.35 -15.49 20.75
CA SER A 44 2.02 -14.06 20.88
C SER A 44 1.01 -13.82 22.02
N ILE A 45 -0.01 -14.67 22.19
CA ILE A 45 -0.97 -14.61 23.29
C ILE A 45 -0.24 -14.74 24.63
N LYS A 46 0.64 -15.72 24.79
CA LYS A 46 1.39 -15.96 26.03
C LYS A 46 2.35 -14.79 26.32
N ALA A 47 3.05 -14.31 25.29
CA ALA A 47 4.04 -13.25 25.40
C ALA A 47 3.42 -11.93 25.86
N HIS A 48 2.24 -11.58 25.36
CA HIS A 48 1.53 -10.32 25.61
C HIS A 48 0.38 -10.43 26.61
N SER A 49 0.28 -11.53 27.37
CA SER A 49 -0.86 -11.84 28.25
C SER A 49 -1.16 -10.76 29.31
N SER A 50 -0.15 -10.03 29.78
CA SER A 50 -0.29 -8.97 30.80
C SER A 50 -0.30 -7.57 30.20
N GLN A 51 -0.18 -7.42 28.89
CA GLN A 51 -0.06 -6.13 28.24
C GLN A 51 -1.40 -5.59 27.75
N ILE A 52 -1.63 -4.31 27.99
CA ILE A 52 -2.85 -3.58 27.62
C ILE A 52 -2.44 -2.35 26.81
N ARG A 53 -3.13 -2.08 25.70
CA ARG A 53 -2.95 -0.85 24.92
C ARG A 53 -3.55 0.37 25.63
N ARG A 54 -3.18 1.57 25.20
CA ARG A 54 -3.78 2.82 25.72
C ARG A 54 -5.28 2.94 25.47
N SER A 55 -5.81 2.19 24.51
CA SER A 55 -7.25 2.04 24.27
C SER A 55 -7.98 1.23 25.35
N GLY A 56 -7.26 0.60 26.29
CA GLY A 56 -7.84 -0.35 27.27
C GLY A 56 -7.99 -1.78 26.72
N GLU A 57 -7.65 -2.02 25.47
CA GLU A 57 -7.79 -3.32 24.80
C GLU A 57 -6.54 -4.20 25.03
N PRO A 58 -6.68 -5.54 25.23
CA PRO A 58 -5.54 -6.46 25.31
C PRO A 58 -4.60 -6.31 24.09
N TYR A 59 -3.30 -6.28 24.36
CA TYR A 59 -2.28 -6.00 23.33
C TYR A 59 -2.33 -6.97 22.15
N ILE A 60 -2.68 -8.23 22.39
CA ILE A 60 -2.74 -9.30 21.37
C ILE A 60 -3.59 -8.94 20.13
N PHE A 61 -4.58 -8.06 20.25
CA PHE A 61 -5.39 -7.63 19.11
C PHE A 61 -4.60 -6.80 18.10
N HIS A 62 -3.49 -6.16 18.53
CA HIS A 62 -2.60 -5.45 17.62
C HIS A 62 -1.84 -6.40 16.68
N PRO A 63 -1.06 -7.39 17.15
CA PRO A 63 -0.41 -8.36 16.26
C PRO A 63 -1.39 -9.08 15.33
N ILE A 64 -2.59 -9.42 15.83
CA ILE A 64 -3.63 -10.04 14.97
C ILE A 64 -4.08 -9.08 13.86
N ALA A 65 -4.29 -7.79 14.18
CA ALA A 65 -4.69 -6.81 13.18
C ALA A 65 -3.58 -6.57 12.14
N VAL A 66 -2.32 -6.48 12.57
CA VAL A 66 -1.16 -6.39 11.67
C VAL A 66 -1.09 -7.62 10.77
N ALA A 67 -1.22 -8.82 11.31
CA ALA A 67 -1.25 -10.07 10.55
C ALA A 67 -2.39 -10.11 9.53
N LYS A 68 -3.56 -9.56 9.85
CA LYS A 68 -4.68 -9.42 8.91
C LYS A 68 -4.37 -8.47 7.75
N ILE A 69 -3.72 -7.36 8.01
CA ILE A 69 -3.28 -6.42 6.95
C ILE A 69 -2.28 -7.12 6.04
N VAL A 70 -1.30 -7.82 6.61
CA VAL A 70 -0.28 -8.61 5.89
C VAL A 70 -0.94 -9.69 5.02
N ALA A 71 -1.89 -10.43 5.57
CA ALA A 71 -2.57 -11.54 4.88
C ALA A 71 -3.52 -11.08 3.76
N SER A 72 -4.27 -9.98 3.98
CA SER A 72 -5.36 -9.58 3.07
C SER A 72 -5.01 -8.40 2.17
N LYS A 73 -4.51 -7.28 2.72
CA LYS A 73 -4.20 -6.08 1.95
C LYS A 73 -2.88 -6.20 1.21
N ILE A 74 -1.83 -6.71 1.86
CA ILE A 74 -0.53 -6.94 1.22
C ILE A 74 -0.56 -8.28 0.46
N GLY A 75 -1.02 -9.35 1.10
CA GLY A 75 -1.18 -10.68 0.47
C GLY A 75 0.07 -11.55 0.54
N LEU A 76 0.83 -11.47 1.64
CA LEU A 76 2.03 -12.27 1.88
C LEU A 76 1.73 -13.70 2.32
N ASP A 77 2.78 -14.51 2.39
CA ASP A 77 2.79 -15.92 2.74
C ASP A 77 2.59 -16.20 4.25
N ALA A 78 2.53 -17.48 4.60
CA ALA A 78 2.31 -17.94 5.97
C ALA A 78 3.46 -17.55 6.92
N GLN A 79 4.72 -17.56 6.45
CA GLN A 79 5.89 -17.14 7.21
C GLN A 79 5.81 -15.65 7.57
N SER A 80 5.40 -14.82 6.62
CA SER A 80 5.18 -13.39 6.86
C SER A 80 4.03 -13.12 7.82
N ILE A 81 2.93 -13.90 7.73
CA ILE A 81 1.79 -13.80 8.65
C ILE A 81 2.21 -14.20 10.06
N ALA A 82 2.97 -15.30 10.20
CA ALA A 82 3.53 -15.73 11.48
C ALA A 82 4.48 -14.68 12.07
N SER A 83 5.38 -14.13 11.24
CA SER A 83 6.30 -13.05 11.65
C SER A 83 5.56 -11.78 12.08
N ALA A 84 4.43 -11.44 11.43
CA ALA A 84 3.58 -10.34 11.82
C ALA A 84 2.90 -10.56 13.17
N LEU A 85 2.51 -11.79 13.51
CA LEU A 85 2.02 -12.14 14.86
C LEU A 85 3.11 -12.05 15.93
N LEU A 86 4.38 -12.21 15.54
CA LEU A 86 5.54 -12.25 16.44
C LEU A 86 6.35 -10.94 16.46
N HIS A 87 5.95 -9.90 15.71
CA HIS A 87 6.79 -8.75 15.39
C HIS A 87 7.30 -7.98 16.62
N ASP A 88 6.53 -7.94 17.70
CA ASP A 88 6.89 -7.26 18.95
C ASP A 88 7.30 -8.25 20.08
N VAL A 89 7.18 -9.57 19.85
CA VAL A 89 7.44 -10.59 20.88
C VAL A 89 8.87 -10.51 21.41
N VAL A 90 9.87 -10.37 20.52
CA VAL A 90 11.27 -10.26 20.92
C VAL A 90 11.64 -8.91 21.51
N GLU A 91 10.94 -7.84 21.09
CA GLU A 91 11.22 -6.47 21.58
C GLU A 91 10.64 -6.24 22.97
N ASP A 92 9.41 -6.67 23.20
CA ASP A 92 8.63 -6.29 24.36
C ASP A 92 8.47 -7.39 25.40
N THR A 93 9.10 -8.57 25.18
CA THR A 93 8.99 -9.71 26.10
C THR A 93 10.33 -10.41 26.32
N LYS A 94 10.33 -11.55 27.04
CA LYS A 94 11.53 -12.34 27.38
C LYS A 94 11.95 -13.34 26.28
N TYR A 95 11.25 -13.37 25.14
CA TYR A 95 11.64 -14.26 24.05
C TYR A 95 12.88 -13.74 23.34
N SER A 96 13.85 -14.62 23.06
CA SER A 96 15.03 -14.30 22.26
C SER A 96 14.86 -14.73 20.79
N ILE A 97 15.71 -14.20 19.91
CA ILE A 97 15.70 -14.57 18.49
C ILE A 97 16.03 -16.05 18.31
N GLU A 98 16.99 -16.57 19.10
CA GLU A 98 17.41 -17.98 19.06
C GLU A 98 16.21 -18.90 19.41
N LYS A 99 15.36 -18.47 20.34
CA LYS A 99 14.14 -19.22 20.70
C LYS A 99 13.09 -19.18 19.59
N ILE A 100 12.98 -18.06 18.86
CA ILE A 100 12.11 -17.97 17.69
C ILE A 100 12.62 -18.88 16.57
N GLU A 101 13.93 -18.89 16.34
CA GLU A 101 14.57 -19.77 15.34
C GLU A 101 14.37 -21.26 15.64
N GLU A 102 14.57 -21.68 16.90
CA GLU A 102 14.32 -23.06 17.35
C GLU A 102 12.87 -23.51 17.07
N ILE A 103 11.91 -22.60 17.25
CA ILE A 103 10.48 -22.92 17.17
C ILE A 103 9.94 -22.83 15.74
N PHE A 104 10.37 -21.84 14.95
CA PHE A 104 9.78 -21.47 13.67
C PHE A 104 10.74 -21.62 12.48
N GLY A 105 12.02 -21.88 12.73
CA GLY A 105 13.06 -21.97 11.71
C GLY A 105 13.66 -20.61 11.34
N ASP A 106 14.73 -20.68 10.55
CA ASP A 106 15.59 -19.56 10.17
C ASP A 106 14.83 -18.42 9.44
N GLU A 107 13.88 -18.76 8.57
CA GLU A 107 13.16 -17.79 7.75
C GLU A 107 12.31 -16.81 8.60
N VAL A 108 11.49 -17.35 9.51
CA VAL A 108 10.68 -16.51 10.42
C VAL A 108 11.59 -15.73 11.38
N ALA A 109 12.66 -16.36 11.88
CA ALA A 109 13.60 -15.73 12.79
C ALA A 109 14.32 -14.53 12.12
N LYS A 110 14.73 -14.63 10.86
CA LYS A 110 15.34 -13.54 10.09
C LYS A 110 14.38 -12.34 9.95
N ILE A 111 13.11 -12.60 9.60
CA ILE A 111 12.12 -11.53 9.48
C ILE A 111 11.90 -10.85 10.84
N VAL A 112 11.68 -11.61 11.91
CA VAL A 112 11.45 -11.06 13.27
C VAL A 112 12.69 -10.30 13.76
N HIS A 113 13.91 -10.80 13.50
CA HIS A 113 15.15 -10.09 13.81
C HIS A 113 15.24 -8.74 13.09
N GLY A 114 14.92 -8.70 11.79
CA GLY A 114 14.87 -7.46 11.01
C GLY A 114 13.90 -6.44 11.61
N LEU A 115 12.71 -6.88 12.01
CA LEU A 115 11.69 -6.05 12.66
C LEU A 115 12.19 -5.47 14.00
N THR A 116 12.84 -6.29 14.83
CA THR A 116 13.41 -5.91 16.13
C THR A 116 14.56 -4.90 15.96
N LYS A 117 15.43 -5.06 14.96
CA LYS A 117 16.51 -4.09 14.66
C LYS A 117 15.93 -2.70 14.35
N ILE A 118 14.90 -2.61 13.52
CA ILE A 118 14.25 -1.34 13.17
C ILE A 118 13.68 -0.65 14.41
N SER A 119 13.07 -1.39 15.30
CA SER A 119 12.44 -0.85 16.52
C SER A 119 13.46 -0.33 17.54
N LYS A 120 14.59 -1.01 17.73
CA LYS A 120 15.67 -0.54 18.62
C LYS A 120 16.25 0.81 18.19
N LEU A 121 16.28 1.10 16.89
CA LEU A 121 16.76 2.38 16.35
C LEU A 121 15.89 3.59 16.71
N LYS A 122 14.61 3.37 17.05
CA LYS A 122 13.69 4.45 17.46
C LYS A 122 13.91 4.99 18.86
N LYS A 123 14.68 4.31 19.72
CA LYS A 123 14.84 4.69 21.13
C LYS A 123 15.90 5.79 21.35
N GLU A 124 16.71 6.14 20.36
CA GLU A 124 17.72 7.18 20.46
C GLU A 124 17.16 8.56 20.04
N LYS A 125 17.38 9.60 20.90
CA LYS A 125 16.81 10.96 20.73
C LYS A 125 17.77 11.88 19.99
N ILE A 126 17.35 12.54 18.88
CA ILE A 126 17.75 13.87 18.36
C ILE A 126 17.39 13.96 16.84
N LEU A 127 17.11 15.13 16.28
CA LEU A 127 16.65 15.36 14.89
C LEU A 127 17.61 14.82 13.79
N SER A 128 18.92 14.82 14.04
CA SER A 128 19.93 14.16 13.18
C SER A 128 19.80 12.64 13.19
N ILE A 129 19.25 12.08 14.26
CA ILE A 129 19.02 10.65 14.49
C ILE A 129 17.80 10.14 13.73
N GLN A 130 16.82 10.98 13.39
CA GLN A 130 15.68 10.53 12.55
C GLN A 130 16.15 10.20 11.12
N SER A 131 17.07 10.97 10.58
CA SER A 131 17.67 10.70 9.27
C SER A 131 18.54 9.45 9.31
N GLU A 132 19.33 9.27 10.39
CA GLU A 132 20.16 8.08 10.60
C GLU A 132 19.30 6.83 10.88
N ASN A 133 18.25 6.95 11.68
CA ASN A 133 17.29 5.85 11.91
C ASN A 133 16.55 5.47 10.63
N PHE A 134 16.23 6.44 9.79
CA PHE A 134 15.65 6.20 8.48
C PHE A 134 16.63 5.47 7.56
N ARG A 135 17.90 5.92 7.49
CA ARG A 135 18.96 5.23 6.75
C ARG A 135 19.16 3.80 7.23
N LYS A 136 19.23 3.57 8.54
CA LYS A 136 19.36 2.23 9.14
C LYS A 136 18.12 1.36 8.89
N MET A 137 16.91 1.94 8.93
CA MET A 137 15.68 1.26 8.55
C MET A 137 15.75 0.77 7.10
N LEU A 138 16.24 1.61 6.19
CA LEU A 138 16.43 1.24 4.80
C LEU A 138 17.54 0.19 4.59
N LEU A 139 18.58 0.20 5.42
CA LEU A 139 19.63 -0.85 5.40
C LEU A 139 19.08 -2.24 5.77
N THR A 140 18.08 -2.31 6.66
CA THR A 140 17.41 -3.60 6.96
C THR A 140 16.50 -4.10 5.84
N LEU A 141 16.13 -3.25 4.86
CA LEU A 141 15.48 -3.68 3.61
C LEU A 141 16.35 -4.60 2.77
N ASN A 142 17.65 -4.57 3.02
CA ASN A 142 18.65 -5.31 2.25
C ASN A 142 18.55 -6.83 2.45
N ASP A 143 18.07 -7.26 3.61
CA ASP A 143 18.06 -8.66 4.00
C ASP A 143 16.76 -9.36 3.58
N ASP A 144 15.61 -8.69 3.76
CA ASP A 144 14.30 -9.23 3.37
C ASP A 144 13.25 -8.11 3.25
N ILE A 145 12.65 -7.94 2.07
CA ILE A 145 11.62 -6.92 1.83
C ILE A 145 10.38 -7.12 2.70
N ARG A 146 10.09 -8.35 3.13
CA ARG A 146 8.94 -8.64 3.99
C ARG A 146 8.99 -7.88 5.31
N VAL A 147 10.18 -7.57 5.80
CA VAL A 147 10.38 -6.75 7.02
C VAL A 147 9.73 -5.38 6.89
N ILE A 148 9.94 -4.67 5.77
CA ILE A 148 9.32 -3.34 5.58
C ILE A 148 7.83 -3.45 5.29
N LEU A 149 7.39 -4.49 4.58
CA LEU A 149 5.98 -4.73 4.31
C LEU A 149 5.19 -4.94 5.60
N ILE A 150 5.73 -5.73 6.55
CA ILE A 150 5.15 -5.92 7.87
C ILE A 150 5.21 -4.61 8.68
N LYS A 151 6.31 -3.85 8.59
CA LYS A 151 6.43 -2.57 9.31
C LYS A 151 5.48 -1.50 8.78
N ILE A 152 5.16 -1.51 7.49
CA ILE A 152 4.09 -0.67 6.90
C ILE A 152 2.72 -1.11 7.42
N ALA A 153 2.46 -2.42 7.55
CA ALA A 153 1.22 -2.93 8.14
C ALA A 153 1.06 -2.54 9.61
N ASP A 154 2.14 -2.65 10.40
CA ASP A 154 2.21 -2.17 11.79
C ASP A 154 1.89 -0.67 11.86
N ARG A 155 2.56 0.15 11.03
CA ARG A 155 2.32 1.59 10.96
C ARG A 155 0.87 1.91 10.60
N LEU A 156 0.29 1.20 9.64
CA LEU A 156 -1.10 1.40 9.24
C LEU A 156 -2.05 1.14 10.41
N HIS A 157 -1.90 0.02 11.12
CA HIS A 157 -2.74 -0.28 12.28
C HIS A 157 -2.54 0.74 13.42
N ASN A 158 -1.30 1.18 13.66
CA ASN A 158 -1.02 2.23 14.63
C ASN A 158 -1.69 3.56 14.26
N MET A 159 -1.73 3.93 12.97
CA MET A 159 -2.46 5.10 12.49
C MET A 159 -3.98 4.96 12.64
N GLN A 160 -4.55 3.77 12.42
CA GLN A 160 -5.98 3.49 12.61
C GLN A 160 -6.43 3.59 14.07
N THR A 161 -5.50 3.43 15.01
CA THR A 161 -5.76 3.47 16.46
C THR A 161 -5.10 4.67 17.16
N LEU A 162 -4.78 5.73 16.42
CA LEU A 162 -4.00 6.86 16.90
C LEU A 162 -4.79 7.81 17.80
N ASP A 163 -6.13 7.76 17.75
CA ASP A 163 -7.04 8.61 18.56
C ASP A 163 -6.80 8.52 20.07
N PHE A 164 -6.24 7.41 20.56
CA PHE A 164 -5.97 7.20 21.99
C PHE A 164 -4.64 7.82 22.49
N LEU A 165 -3.90 8.50 21.65
CA LEU A 165 -2.64 9.17 22.00
C LEU A 165 -2.84 10.67 22.18
N SER A 166 -1.89 11.33 22.88
CA SER A 166 -1.88 12.80 23.00
C SER A 166 -1.68 13.48 21.63
N ASN A 167 -2.21 14.70 21.50
CA ASN A 167 -2.14 15.50 20.25
C ASN A 167 -0.70 15.65 19.74
N GLU A 168 0.27 15.88 20.62
CA GLU A 168 1.69 15.98 20.26
C GLU A 168 2.21 14.67 19.60
N LYS A 169 1.83 13.52 20.19
CA LYS A 169 2.21 12.21 19.62
C LYS A 169 1.48 11.92 18.31
N GLN A 170 0.19 12.30 18.23
CA GLN A 170 -0.58 12.17 16.98
C GLN A 170 0.09 12.94 15.85
N LEU A 171 0.44 14.21 16.07
CA LEU A 171 1.13 15.04 15.06
C LEU A 171 2.49 14.46 14.66
N LYS A 172 3.31 14.05 15.64
CA LYS A 172 4.63 13.46 15.37
C LYS A 172 4.53 12.19 14.53
N ILE A 173 3.66 11.26 14.93
CA ILE A 173 3.50 9.96 14.24
C ILE A 173 2.88 10.18 12.85
N SER A 174 1.93 11.10 12.70
CA SER A 174 1.31 11.43 11.42
C SER A 174 2.31 12.07 10.46
N SER A 175 3.15 12.99 10.92
CA SER A 175 4.21 13.59 10.12
C SER A 175 5.23 12.56 9.68
N GLU A 176 5.70 11.70 10.59
CA GLU A 176 6.61 10.60 10.25
C GLU A 176 5.98 9.66 9.20
N THR A 177 4.69 9.35 9.36
CA THR A 177 3.95 8.48 8.43
C THR A 177 3.86 9.10 7.04
N LEU A 178 3.53 10.39 6.97
CA LEU A 178 3.39 11.12 5.72
C LEU A 178 4.72 11.27 4.97
N TYR A 179 5.83 11.52 5.70
CA TYR A 179 7.12 11.80 5.09
C TYR A 179 8.00 10.56 4.86
N ILE A 180 7.72 9.43 5.50
CA ILE A 180 8.53 8.22 5.41
C ILE A 180 7.72 7.04 4.87
N TYR A 181 6.67 6.63 5.59
CA TYR A 181 5.97 5.37 5.29
C TYR A 181 5.09 5.44 4.05
N ALA A 182 4.35 6.54 3.86
CA ALA A 182 3.50 6.71 2.68
C ALA A 182 4.32 6.75 1.36
N PRO A 183 5.45 7.48 1.26
CA PRO A 183 6.34 7.40 0.10
C PRO A 183 6.92 6.01 -0.17
N ILE A 184 7.34 5.29 0.87
CA ILE A 184 7.83 3.91 0.72
C ILE A 184 6.70 3.02 0.19
N ALA A 185 5.50 3.08 0.80
CA ALA A 185 4.34 2.33 0.34
C ALA A 185 3.99 2.64 -1.13
N HIS A 186 4.12 3.91 -1.56
CA HIS A 186 3.97 4.31 -2.96
C HIS A 186 5.01 3.64 -3.85
N ARG A 187 6.29 3.66 -3.46
CA ARG A 187 7.38 3.12 -4.26
C ARG A 187 7.29 1.61 -4.47
N ILE A 188 6.86 0.86 -3.44
CA ILE A 188 6.66 -0.59 -3.54
C ILE A 188 5.29 -0.98 -4.11
N GLY A 189 4.49 -0.01 -4.58
CA GLY A 189 3.22 -0.25 -5.26
C GLY A 189 2.01 -0.52 -4.35
N LEU A 190 2.11 -0.34 -3.03
CA LEU A 190 1.00 -0.51 -2.07
C LEU A 190 0.08 0.72 -2.07
N TYR A 191 -0.57 1.01 -3.20
CA TYR A 191 -1.32 2.26 -3.38
C TYR A 191 -2.52 2.42 -2.45
N GLU A 192 -3.22 1.32 -2.10
CA GLU A 192 -4.34 1.37 -1.16
C GLU A 192 -3.85 1.77 0.24
N ILE A 193 -2.81 1.10 0.72
CA ILE A 193 -2.20 1.39 2.03
C ILE A 193 -1.62 2.81 2.05
N LYS A 194 -0.93 3.21 1.00
CA LYS A 194 -0.39 4.57 0.83
C LYS A 194 -1.50 5.62 0.97
N ASN A 195 -2.62 5.47 0.27
CA ASN A 195 -3.73 6.41 0.34
C ASN A 195 -4.36 6.46 1.74
N GLU A 196 -4.51 5.30 2.40
CA GLU A 196 -5.03 5.23 3.76
C GLU A 196 -4.08 5.88 4.78
N LEU A 197 -2.76 5.66 4.65
CA LEU A 197 -1.76 6.32 5.49
C LEU A 197 -1.78 7.85 5.32
N GLU A 198 -1.90 8.33 4.08
CA GLU A 198 -1.99 9.76 3.78
C GLU A 198 -3.29 10.38 4.34
N ASP A 199 -4.44 9.73 4.13
CA ASP A 199 -5.72 10.21 4.62
C ASP A 199 -5.76 10.25 6.15
N LEU A 200 -5.25 9.19 6.81
CA LEU A 200 -5.13 9.16 8.28
C LEU A 200 -4.14 10.20 8.80
N SER A 201 -3.04 10.45 8.09
CA SER A 201 -2.10 11.50 8.48
C SER A 201 -2.75 12.89 8.40
N LEU A 202 -3.47 13.17 7.31
CA LEU A 202 -4.19 14.44 7.13
C LEU A 202 -5.25 14.66 8.22
N LYS A 203 -5.92 13.59 8.68
CA LYS A 203 -6.90 13.65 9.78
C LYS A 203 -6.34 14.31 11.04
N TYR A 204 -5.04 14.10 11.33
CA TYR A 204 -4.41 14.64 12.54
C TYR A 204 -3.55 15.88 12.28
N THR A 205 -3.03 16.08 11.07
CA THR A 205 -2.23 17.27 10.73
C THR A 205 -3.08 18.46 10.32
N GLU A 206 -4.20 18.24 9.61
CA GLU A 206 -5.14 19.27 9.16
C GLU A 206 -6.60 18.80 9.38
N PRO A 207 -7.06 18.66 10.63
CA PRO A 207 -8.34 18.03 10.96
C PRO A 207 -9.56 18.80 10.38
N GLU A 208 -9.52 20.11 10.32
CA GLU A 208 -10.60 20.93 9.78
C GLU A 208 -10.77 20.66 8.30
N VAL A 209 -9.67 20.72 7.53
CA VAL A 209 -9.68 20.48 6.07
C VAL A 209 -10.06 19.03 5.76
N PHE A 210 -9.55 18.07 6.55
CA PHE A 210 -9.93 16.66 6.41
C PHE A 210 -11.45 16.48 6.56
N ASN A 211 -12.05 17.07 7.60
CA ASN A 211 -13.48 16.95 7.86
C ASN A 211 -14.32 17.69 6.79
N GLU A 212 -13.88 18.84 6.31
CA GLU A 212 -14.52 19.57 5.21
C GLU A 212 -14.61 18.70 3.95
N ILE A 213 -13.47 18.14 3.51
CA ILE A 213 -13.41 17.28 2.32
C ILE A 213 -14.25 16.01 2.53
N LYS A 214 -14.13 15.35 3.68
CA LYS A 214 -14.89 14.15 4.03
C LYS A 214 -16.41 14.40 3.97
N ASN A 215 -16.87 15.49 4.57
CA ASN A 215 -18.29 15.85 4.60
C ASN A 215 -18.82 16.20 3.18
N ASN A 216 -18.03 16.90 2.38
CA ASN A 216 -18.41 17.21 0.99
C ASN A 216 -18.51 15.92 0.15
N LEU A 217 -17.55 14.99 0.29
CA LEU A 217 -17.60 13.69 -0.39
C LEU A 217 -18.82 12.87 0.05
N ALA A 218 -19.15 12.88 1.34
CA ALA A 218 -20.30 12.17 1.86
C ALA A 218 -21.63 12.73 1.32
N LYS A 219 -21.79 14.06 1.29
CA LYS A 219 -22.98 14.74 0.77
C LYS A 219 -23.22 14.45 -0.73
N THR A 220 -22.15 14.31 -1.50
CA THR A 220 -22.23 14.13 -2.96
C THR A 220 -22.16 12.68 -3.41
N LYS A 221 -22.08 11.71 -2.48
CA LYS A 221 -21.84 10.29 -2.77
C LYS A 221 -22.92 9.66 -3.64
N ASP A 222 -24.19 9.91 -3.34
CA ASP A 222 -25.31 9.30 -4.08
C ASP A 222 -25.40 9.87 -5.50
N ASP A 223 -25.22 11.17 -5.67
CA ASP A 223 -25.15 11.83 -6.98
C ASP A 223 -23.99 11.30 -7.82
N GLN A 224 -22.81 11.11 -7.18
CA GLN A 224 -21.64 10.54 -7.83
C GLN A 224 -21.90 9.08 -8.26
N ASN A 225 -22.51 8.26 -7.41
CA ASN A 225 -22.84 6.88 -7.74
C ASN A 225 -23.84 6.80 -8.90
N LEU A 226 -24.86 7.65 -8.90
CA LEU A 226 -25.83 7.73 -9.99
C LEU A 226 -25.15 8.16 -11.30
N TYR A 227 -24.28 9.16 -11.23
CA TYR A 227 -23.51 9.65 -12.36
C TYR A 227 -22.60 8.55 -12.95
N ILE A 228 -21.86 7.83 -12.09
CA ILE A 228 -20.99 6.72 -12.50
C ILE A 228 -21.81 5.60 -13.15
N ARG A 229 -22.97 5.23 -12.60
CA ARG A 229 -23.85 4.22 -13.20
C ARG A 229 -24.32 4.64 -14.58
N ASN A 230 -24.78 5.88 -14.74
CA ASN A 230 -25.25 6.41 -16.04
C ASN A 230 -24.11 6.46 -17.07
N PHE A 231 -22.91 6.86 -16.65
CA PHE A 231 -21.72 6.86 -17.49
C PHE A 231 -21.33 5.42 -17.91
N ALA A 232 -21.26 4.51 -16.94
CA ALA A 232 -20.81 3.14 -17.16
C ALA A 232 -21.80 2.32 -18.02
N ARG A 233 -23.11 2.61 -17.97
CA ARG A 233 -24.14 1.82 -18.67
C ARG A 233 -23.87 1.75 -20.17
N LYS A 234 -23.62 2.87 -20.84
CA LYS A 234 -23.39 2.92 -22.29
C LYS A 234 -22.14 2.14 -22.72
N ILE A 235 -21.09 2.21 -21.90
CA ILE A 235 -19.85 1.45 -22.13
C ILE A 235 -20.14 -0.04 -21.89
N SER A 236 -20.82 -0.38 -20.81
CA SER A 236 -21.17 -1.76 -20.44
C SER A 236 -21.95 -2.47 -21.54
N ASP A 237 -22.94 -1.80 -22.15
CA ASP A 237 -23.78 -2.37 -23.21
C ASP A 237 -22.91 -2.72 -24.44
N LYS A 238 -22.00 -1.83 -24.85
CA LYS A 238 -21.06 -2.10 -25.95
C LYS A 238 -20.03 -3.19 -25.61
N LEU A 239 -19.49 -3.22 -24.40
CA LEU A 239 -18.55 -4.25 -23.99
C LEU A 239 -19.19 -5.64 -23.96
N LYS A 240 -20.48 -5.75 -23.56
CA LYS A 240 -21.25 -6.98 -23.59
C LYS A 240 -21.52 -7.46 -25.01
N SER A 241 -21.85 -6.56 -25.96
CA SER A 241 -22.04 -6.92 -27.37
C SER A 241 -20.77 -7.47 -28.03
N GLU A 242 -19.60 -7.14 -27.49
CA GLU A 242 -18.30 -7.64 -27.93
C GLU A 242 -17.85 -8.92 -27.20
N ASN A 243 -18.74 -9.53 -26.38
CA ASN A 243 -18.50 -10.75 -25.60
C ASN A 243 -17.29 -10.64 -24.64
N LEU A 244 -17.00 -9.44 -24.14
CA LEU A 244 -15.93 -9.24 -23.16
C LEU A 244 -16.44 -9.56 -21.74
N ASN A 245 -15.62 -10.26 -20.96
CA ASN A 245 -15.84 -10.43 -19.54
C ASN A 245 -15.15 -9.29 -18.77
N PHE A 246 -15.93 -8.49 -18.04
CA PHE A 246 -15.42 -7.27 -17.39
C PHE A 246 -16.22 -6.89 -16.14
N ARG A 247 -15.62 -6.02 -15.35
CA ARG A 247 -16.24 -5.33 -14.21
C ARG A 247 -15.98 -3.83 -14.33
N ILE A 248 -16.99 -3.00 -14.06
CA ILE A 248 -16.84 -1.53 -14.03
C ILE A 248 -17.10 -1.05 -12.61
N ASN A 249 -16.11 -0.36 -12.03
CA ASN A 249 -16.17 0.18 -10.68
C ASN A 249 -15.87 1.68 -10.69
N GLY A 250 -16.63 2.45 -9.91
CA GLY A 250 -16.23 3.82 -9.56
C GLY A 250 -15.21 3.80 -8.43
N ARG A 251 -14.23 4.69 -8.50
CA ARG A 251 -13.23 4.89 -7.45
C ARG A 251 -13.20 6.37 -7.06
N SER A 252 -13.56 6.67 -5.82
CA SER A 252 -13.32 8.00 -5.25
C SER A 252 -11.82 8.23 -5.02
N LYS A 253 -11.35 9.44 -5.24
CA LYS A 253 -9.99 9.83 -4.88
C LYS A 253 -9.85 9.96 -3.38
N SER A 254 -8.65 9.71 -2.85
CA SER A 254 -8.35 9.90 -1.43
C SER A 254 -8.48 11.38 -1.03
N ILE A 255 -8.83 11.63 0.22
CA ILE A 255 -9.01 12.97 0.77
C ILE A 255 -7.71 13.78 0.62
N TYR A 256 -6.57 13.15 0.92
CA TYR A 256 -5.25 13.75 0.75
C TYR A 256 -4.94 14.11 -0.71
N SER A 257 -5.31 13.27 -1.67
CA SER A 257 -5.14 13.58 -3.10
C SER A 257 -5.98 14.77 -3.55
N ILE A 258 -7.18 14.93 -2.98
CA ILE A 258 -8.04 16.11 -3.21
C ILE A 258 -7.37 17.35 -2.61
N ARG A 259 -6.92 17.29 -1.34
CA ARG A 259 -6.20 18.37 -0.65
C ARG A 259 -4.99 18.85 -1.46
N ASN A 260 -4.16 17.93 -1.94
CA ASN A 260 -3.01 18.26 -2.77
C ASN A 260 -3.38 18.98 -4.06
N LYS A 261 -4.51 18.67 -4.68
CA LYS A 261 -5.00 19.39 -5.85
C LYS A 261 -5.48 20.78 -5.50
N MET A 262 -6.20 20.94 -4.39
CA MET A 262 -6.62 22.25 -3.88
C MET A 262 -5.40 23.14 -3.69
N LEU A 263 -4.34 22.64 -3.04
CA LEU A 263 -3.09 23.38 -2.82
C LEU A 263 -2.37 23.72 -4.14
N LYS A 264 -2.14 22.72 -5.01
CA LYS A 264 -1.38 22.92 -6.25
C LYS A 264 -2.05 23.87 -7.23
N LYS A 265 -3.38 23.93 -7.23
CA LYS A 265 -4.15 24.75 -8.15
C LYS A 265 -4.71 26.02 -7.50
N ASN A 266 -4.53 26.19 -6.19
CA ASN A 266 -5.13 27.25 -5.38
C ASN A 266 -6.64 27.36 -5.60
N ILE A 267 -7.36 26.22 -5.48
CA ILE A 267 -8.81 26.14 -5.71
C ILE A 267 -9.52 25.53 -4.51
N ASN A 268 -10.81 25.84 -4.37
CA ASN A 268 -11.67 25.25 -3.35
C ASN A 268 -12.12 23.83 -3.74
N ILE A 269 -12.63 23.09 -2.75
CA ILE A 269 -13.10 21.71 -2.95
C ILE A 269 -14.17 21.61 -4.06
N ASP A 270 -15.06 22.57 -4.18
CA ASP A 270 -16.15 22.56 -5.18
C ASP A 270 -15.63 22.67 -6.61
N GLU A 271 -14.46 23.25 -6.80
CA GLU A 271 -13.77 23.39 -8.09
C GLU A 271 -12.92 22.17 -8.47
N VAL A 272 -12.82 21.16 -7.59
CA VAL A 272 -12.14 19.91 -7.89
C VAL A 272 -13.08 19.00 -8.70
N TYR A 273 -13.04 19.06 -10.02
CA TYR A 273 -13.96 18.31 -10.90
C TYR A 273 -13.68 16.81 -11.00
N ASP A 274 -12.43 16.35 -10.84
CA ASP A 274 -12.05 14.96 -11.00
C ASP A 274 -11.94 14.21 -9.66
N ARG A 275 -13.03 14.23 -8.87
CA ARG A 275 -13.11 13.61 -7.54
C ARG A 275 -13.20 12.09 -7.59
N PHE A 276 -13.49 11.51 -8.75
CA PHE A 276 -13.60 10.07 -8.97
C PHE A 276 -13.05 9.68 -10.33
N ALA A 277 -12.73 8.40 -10.46
CA ALA A 277 -12.35 7.74 -11.70
C ALA A 277 -13.25 6.53 -11.92
N VAL A 278 -13.39 6.10 -13.16
CA VAL A 278 -14.05 4.84 -13.52
C VAL A 278 -12.97 3.82 -13.87
N ARG A 279 -13.07 2.63 -13.32
CA ARG A 279 -12.15 1.54 -13.58
C ARG A 279 -12.86 0.43 -14.32
N ILE A 280 -12.31 0.02 -15.46
CA ILE A 280 -12.75 -1.15 -16.24
C ILE A 280 -11.69 -2.23 -16.03
N ILE A 281 -12.10 -3.34 -15.41
CA ILE A 281 -11.26 -4.52 -15.18
C ILE A 281 -11.80 -5.63 -16.07
N TYR A 282 -10.97 -6.17 -16.93
CA TYR A 282 -11.32 -7.23 -17.86
C TYR A 282 -10.53 -8.51 -17.62
N ASP A 283 -11.11 -9.65 -17.93
CA ASP A 283 -10.44 -10.93 -17.89
C ASP A 283 -9.85 -11.24 -19.27
N SER A 284 -8.63 -11.72 -19.32
CA SER A 284 -7.91 -12.04 -20.55
C SER A 284 -6.73 -12.96 -20.31
N ASP A 285 -6.34 -13.72 -21.34
CA ASP A 285 -5.05 -14.36 -21.37
C ASP A 285 -3.93 -13.30 -21.40
N PRO A 286 -2.77 -13.53 -20.73
CA PRO A 286 -1.67 -12.58 -20.68
C PRO A 286 -1.20 -12.09 -22.05
N ALA A 287 -1.16 -12.97 -23.07
CA ALA A 287 -0.75 -12.64 -24.42
C ALA A 287 -1.71 -11.65 -25.11
N LEU A 288 -2.97 -11.59 -24.70
CA LEU A 288 -4.01 -10.75 -25.32
C LEU A 288 -4.33 -9.48 -24.50
N GLU A 289 -3.77 -9.33 -23.31
CA GLU A 289 -4.09 -8.22 -22.40
C GLU A 289 -3.97 -6.86 -23.09
N LYS A 290 -2.87 -6.59 -23.76
CA LYS A 290 -2.65 -5.32 -24.47
C LYS A 290 -3.69 -5.09 -25.58
N LEU A 291 -3.96 -6.10 -26.38
CA LEU A 291 -4.93 -6.03 -27.48
C LEU A 291 -6.33 -5.69 -26.97
N ILE A 292 -6.77 -6.36 -25.91
CA ILE A 292 -8.09 -6.14 -25.31
C ILE A 292 -8.17 -4.76 -24.64
N ALA A 293 -7.10 -4.27 -23.99
CA ALA A 293 -7.07 -2.92 -23.45
C ALA A 293 -7.31 -1.85 -24.51
N TRP A 294 -6.66 -1.99 -25.68
CA TRP A 294 -6.83 -1.08 -26.80
C TRP A 294 -8.19 -1.23 -27.48
N LYS A 295 -8.76 -2.44 -27.54
CA LYS A 295 -10.16 -2.65 -27.96
C LYS A 295 -11.13 -1.92 -27.03
N ILE A 296 -10.94 -2.02 -25.73
CA ILE A 296 -11.75 -1.28 -24.74
C ILE A 296 -11.57 0.24 -24.91
N TYR A 297 -10.34 0.72 -25.17
CA TYR A 297 -10.09 2.13 -25.50
C TYR A 297 -10.96 2.60 -26.68
N SER A 298 -10.97 1.84 -27.79
CA SER A 298 -11.78 2.16 -28.97
C SER A 298 -13.26 2.25 -28.59
N ILE A 299 -13.80 1.27 -27.85
CA ILE A 299 -15.18 1.24 -27.42
C ILE A 299 -15.53 2.46 -26.54
N VAL A 300 -14.66 2.82 -25.60
CA VAL A 300 -14.86 3.99 -24.70
C VAL A 300 -14.86 5.29 -25.51
N THR A 301 -13.97 5.42 -26.48
CA THR A 301 -13.82 6.64 -27.31
C THR A 301 -14.88 6.77 -28.38
N ASP A 302 -15.52 5.67 -28.80
CA ASP A 302 -16.73 5.71 -29.63
C ASP A 302 -17.95 6.26 -28.88
N VAL A 303 -18.02 6.03 -27.56
CA VAL A 303 -19.14 6.48 -26.72
C VAL A 303 -18.91 7.91 -26.23
N TYR A 304 -17.69 8.24 -25.86
CA TYR A 304 -17.34 9.50 -25.21
C TYR A 304 -16.07 10.12 -25.84
N ARG A 305 -16.14 11.41 -26.17
CA ARG A 305 -15.01 12.14 -26.79
C ARG A 305 -13.79 12.16 -25.87
N PRO A 306 -12.63 11.64 -26.32
CA PRO A 306 -11.40 11.62 -25.52
C PRO A 306 -10.69 12.97 -25.51
N ASN A 307 -9.86 13.20 -24.47
CA ASN A 307 -8.82 14.21 -24.46
C ASN A 307 -7.48 13.55 -24.86
N PRO A 308 -6.97 13.78 -26.07
CA PRO A 308 -5.78 13.06 -26.56
C PRO A 308 -4.51 13.43 -25.78
N THR A 309 -4.43 14.63 -25.19
CA THR A 309 -3.24 15.07 -24.43
C THR A 309 -3.15 14.41 -23.05
N ARG A 310 -4.22 13.70 -22.61
CA ARG A 310 -4.29 13.02 -21.32
C ARG A 310 -4.35 11.50 -21.41
N LEU A 311 -4.07 10.94 -22.57
CA LEU A 311 -3.84 9.52 -22.70
C LEU A 311 -2.52 9.13 -22.01
N ARG A 312 -2.53 8.05 -21.22
CA ARG A 312 -1.34 7.48 -20.57
C ARG A 312 -1.35 5.98 -20.80
N ASP A 313 -0.38 5.50 -21.54
CA ASP A 313 -0.17 4.07 -21.83
C ASP A 313 0.92 3.50 -20.92
N TRP A 314 0.48 2.97 -19.79
CA TRP A 314 1.33 2.24 -18.85
C TRP A 314 1.30 0.72 -19.10
N ILE A 315 0.65 0.25 -20.20
CA ILE A 315 0.68 -1.15 -20.60
C ILE A 315 1.88 -1.38 -21.53
N SER A 316 2.09 -0.50 -22.51
CA SER A 316 3.24 -0.59 -23.42
C SER A 316 4.54 -0.21 -22.71
N THR A 317 4.47 0.68 -21.74
CA THR A 317 5.63 1.14 -20.95
C THR A 317 5.25 1.15 -19.47
N PRO A 318 5.34 -0.01 -18.79
CA PRO A 318 5.02 -0.14 -17.36
C PRO A 318 5.87 0.81 -16.50
N LYS A 319 5.32 1.27 -15.39
CA LYS A 319 6.08 2.03 -14.40
C LYS A 319 7.13 1.14 -13.72
N SER A 320 8.17 1.75 -13.16
CA SER A 320 9.26 1.03 -12.46
C SER A 320 8.78 0.15 -11.30
N ASN A 321 7.64 0.46 -10.72
CA ASN A 321 7.01 -0.36 -9.68
C ASN A 321 6.05 -1.44 -10.21
N GLY A 322 6.10 -1.74 -11.52
CA GLY A 322 5.27 -2.76 -12.16
C GLY A 322 3.81 -2.35 -12.39
N TYR A 323 3.46 -1.08 -12.20
CA TYR A 323 2.09 -0.61 -12.47
C TYR A 323 1.79 -0.58 -13.96
N GLU A 324 0.72 -1.26 -14.36
CA GLU A 324 0.22 -1.35 -15.72
C GLU A 324 -1.25 -0.88 -15.77
N ALA A 325 -1.59 0.02 -16.67
CA ALA A 325 -2.96 0.43 -16.98
C ALA A 325 -2.99 1.35 -18.21
N LEU A 326 -4.11 1.39 -18.91
CA LEU A 326 -4.38 2.45 -19.88
C LEU A 326 -5.29 3.49 -19.23
N HIS A 327 -4.83 4.75 -19.14
CA HIS A 327 -5.61 5.85 -18.60
C HIS A 327 -6.13 6.73 -19.73
N ILE A 328 -7.43 6.89 -19.77
CA ILE A 328 -8.15 7.67 -20.76
C ILE A 328 -8.90 8.77 -20.04
N THR A 329 -8.84 10.01 -20.50
CA THR A 329 -9.70 11.07 -20.01
C THR A 329 -10.73 11.40 -21.08
N VAL A 330 -12.02 11.30 -20.75
CA VAL A 330 -13.14 11.52 -21.68
C VAL A 330 -14.12 12.58 -21.16
N VAL A 331 -14.88 13.19 -22.07
CA VAL A 331 -16.00 14.04 -21.70
C VAL A 331 -17.24 13.18 -21.47
N GLY A 332 -17.64 13.03 -20.22
CA GLY A 332 -18.84 12.30 -19.84
C GLY A 332 -20.12 13.15 -19.89
N PRO A 333 -21.24 12.63 -19.35
CA PRO A 333 -22.48 13.40 -19.20
C PRO A 333 -22.24 14.74 -18.50
N ASN A 334 -23.09 15.72 -18.81
CA ASN A 334 -22.99 17.08 -18.25
C ASN A 334 -21.63 17.77 -18.50
N LYS A 335 -20.94 17.43 -19.59
CA LYS A 335 -19.63 17.99 -19.99
C LYS A 335 -18.54 17.87 -18.92
N ARG A 336 -18.62 16.89 -18.02
CA ARG A 336 -17.61 16.63 -16.98
C ARG A 336 -16.52 15.74 -17.50
N TRP A 337 -15.26 16.06 -17.19
CA TRP A 337 -14.13 15.19 -17.48
C TRP A 337 -14.08 14.01 -16.52
N ILE A 338 -13.94 12.80 -17.06
CA ILE A 338 -13.82 11.55 -16.32
C ILE A 338 -12.55 10.84 -16.74
N GLU A 339 -11.78 10.38 -15.75
CA GLU A 339 -10.67 9.48 -15.97
C GLU A 339 -11.20 8.03 -15.98
N VAL A 340 -10.92 7.30 -17.05
CA VAL A 340 -11.21 5.88 -17.19
C VAL A 340 -9.89 5.11 -17.14
N GLN A 341 -9.77 4.17 -16.21
CA GLN A 341 -8.62 3.31 -16.05
C GLN A 341 -8.97 1.91 -16.54
N VAL A 342 -8.30 1.46 -17.59
CA VAL A 342 -8.49 0.13 -18.20
C VAL A 342 -7.32 -0.76 -17.81
N ARG A 343 -7.59 -1.94 -17.26
CA ARG A 343 -6.57 -2.91 -16.86
C ARG A 343 -7.14 -4.33 -16.83
N SER A 344 -6.30 -5.34 -17.07
CA SER A 344 -6.67 -6.73 -16.87
C SER A 344 -6.84 -7.07 -15.37
N ALA A 345 -7.39 -8.25 -15.07
CA ALA A 345 -7.47 -8.74 -13.70
C ALA A 345 -6.08 -8.87 -13.05
N ARG A 346 -5.07 -9.37 -13.80
CA ARG A 346 -3.65 -9.43 -13.36
C ARG A 346 -3.09 -8.04 -13.07
N MET A 347 -3.21 -7.10 -14.01
CA MET A 347 -2.74 -5.71 -13.83
C MET A 347 -3.44 -5.02 -12.65
N HIS A 348 -4.72 -5.33 -12.44
CA HIS A 348 -5.47 -4.81 -11.29
C HIS A 348 -4.91 -5.34 -9.98
N GLU A 349 -4.60 -6.62 -9.89
CA GLU A 349 -4.03 -7.25 -8.72
C GLU A 349 -2.66 -6.67 -8.38
N ILE A 350 -1.78 -6.50 -9.38
CA ILE A 350 -0.48 -5.85 -9.23
C ILE A 350 -0.66 -4.39 -8.75
N ALA A 351 -1.63 -3.65 -9.31
CA ALA A 351 -1.89 -2.26 -8.92
C ALA A 351 -2.47 -2.10 -7.50
N GLU A 352 -3.15 -3.09 -6.95
CA GLU A 352 -3.72 -3.02 -5.59
C GLU A 352 -2.74 -3.57 -4.53
N ARG A 353 -1.95 -4.62 -4.85
CA ARG A 353 -1.10 -5.35 -3.91
C ARG A 353 0.39 -5.11 -4.10
N GLY A 354 0.78 -4.39 -5.17
CA GLY A 354 2.18 -4.07 -5.43
C GLY A 354 3.07 -5.31 -5.55
N TYR A 355 4.19 -5.27 -4.83
CA TYR A 355 5.22 -6.30 -4.87
C TYR A 355 4.72 -7.73 -4.58
N ALA A 356 3.80 -7.90 -3.65
CA ALA A 356 3.32 -9.24 -3.29
C ALA A 356 2.55 -9.93 -4.44
N ALA A 357 1.79 -9.17 -5.23
CA ALA A 357 1.16 -9.71 -6.44
C ALA A 357 2.21 -10.02 -7.51
N HIS A 358 3.21 -9.16 -7.68
CA HIS A 358 4.30 -9.38 -8.62
C HIS A 358 5.09 -10.64 -8.31
N TYR A 359 5.35 -10.91 -7.02
CA TYR A 359 6.05 -12.13 -6.56
C TYR A 359 5.29 -13.40 -6.93
N LYS A 360 3.95 -13.40 -6.84
CA LYS A 360 3.10 -14.54 -7.23
C LYS A 360 3.19 -14.87 -8.71
N TYR A 361 3.30 -13.86 -9.58
CA TYR A 361 3.35 -14.05 -11.03
C TYR A 361 4.77 -14.31 -11.57
N LYS A 362 5.81 -14.05 -10.78
CA LYS A 362 7.23 -14.19 -11.16
C LYS A 362 7.76 -15.63 -11.16
N LEU A 363 7.01 -16.61 -10.68
CA LEU A 363 7.43 -18.03 -10.60
C LEU A 363 7.80 -18.67 -11.97
N GLY A 364 7.82 -17.91 -13.07
CA GLY A 364 8.20 -18.38 -14.42
C GLY A 364 9.14 -17.48 -15.23
N ASP A 365 9.52 -16.28 -14.80
CA ASP A 365 10.28 -15.33 -15.61
C ASP A 365 11.51 -14.74 -14.88
N ASN A 366 12.71 -14.98 -15.43
CA ASN A 366 14.02 -14.55 -14.87
C ASN A 366 14.37 -13.07 -15.09
N LYS A 367 13.42 -12.18 -15.40
CA LYS A 367 13.70 -10.75 -15.56
C LYS A 367 13.68 -10.03 -14.23
N GLU A 368 14.77 -9.34 -13.87
CA GLU A 368 14.81 -8.44 -12.73
C GLU A 368 13.65 -7.43 -12.78
N SER A 369 12.89 -7.34 -11.71
CA SER A 369 11.83 -6.33 -11.63
C SER A 369 12.43 -4.95 -11.39
N GLY A 370 11.79 -3.88 -11.89
CA GLY A 370 12.23 -2.51 -11.63
C GLY A 370 12.33 -2.19 -10.14
N LEU A 371 11.62 -2.93 -9.28
CA LEU A 371 11.75 -2.83 -7.83
C LEU A 371 13.06 -3.45 -7.31
N GLU A 372 13.46 -4.62 -7.82
CA GLU A 372 14.76 -5.24 -7.45
C GLU A 372 15.92 -4.34 -7.87
N THR A 373 15.86 -3.78 -9.08
CA THR A 373 16.83 -2.78 -9.55
C THR A 373 16.86 -1.55 -8.62
N TRP A 374 15.70 -1.08 -8.17
CA TRP A 374 15.62 0.04 -7.21
C TRP A 374 16.17 -0.34 -5.82
N LEU A 375 15.83 -1.53 -5.31
CA LEU A 375 16.38 -2.04 -4.05
C LEU A 375 17.91 -2.15 -4.11
N ASN A 376 18.45 -2.69 -5.22
CA ASN A 376 19.90 -2.80 -5.43
C ASN A 376 20.58 -1.43 -5.48
N ARG A 377 20.01 -0.45 -6.19
CA ARG A 377 20.51 0.94 -6.19
C ARG A 377 20.44 1.59 -4.81
N LEU A 378 19.33 1.36 -4.09
CA LEU A 378 19.18 1.85 -2.72
C LEU A 378 20.29 1.29 -1.82
N GLN A 379 20.62 0.01 -1.98
CA GLN A 379 21.72 -0.64 -1.27
C GLN A 379 23.06 -0.01 -1.56
N GLU A 380 23.36 0.29 -2.83
CA GLU A 380 24.63 0.93 -3.23
C GLU A 380 24.76 2.32 -2.59
N VAL A 381 23.72 3.14 -2.63
CA VAL A 381 23.71 4.47 -2.00
C VAL A 381 23.82 4.39 -0.49
N LEU A 382 23.16 3.41 0.15
CA LEU A 382 23.22 3.22 1.61
C LEU A 382 24.55 2.71 2.12
N LYS A 383 25.28 1.95 1.32
CA LYS A 383 26.64 1.44 1.68
C LYS A 383 27.71 2.51 1.59
N ASN A 384 27.45 3.64 0.95
CA ASN A 384 28.42 4.72 0.81
C ASN A 384 28.49 5.57 2.10
N PRO A 385 29.60 5.55 2.87
CA PRO A 385 29.70 6.23 4.17
C PRO A 385 29.82 7.76 4.06
N ASP A 386 30.13 8.31 2.89
CA ASP A 386 30.43 9.73 2.71
C ASP A 386 29.21 10.64 2.53
N THR A 387 28.00 10.06 2.41
CA THR A 387 26.77 10.84 2.26
C THR A 387 26.21 11.20 3.64
N SER A 388 26.12 12.51 3.95
CA SER A 388 25.48 12.93 5.21
C SER A 388 24.02 12.40 5.25
N ALA A 389 23.57 11.99 6.43
CA ALA A 389 22.21 11.43 6.59
C ALA A 389 21.10 12.42 6.15
N ILE A 390 21.37 13.73 6.19
CA ILE A 390 20.45 14.78 5.74
C ILE A 390 20.37 14.81 4.21
N ASN A 391 21.51 14.86 3.52
CA ASN A 391 21.59 14.82 2.06
C ASN A 391 20.97 13.53 1.52
N PHE A 392 21.21 12.41 2.21
CA PHE A 392 20.60 11.13 1.87
C PHE A 392 19.06 11.18 1.92
N VAL A 393 18.46 11.79 2.96
CA VAL A 393 16.99 11.92 3.08
C VAL A 393 16.43 12.84 2.00
N GLU A 394 17.14 13.91 1.63
CA GLU A 394 16.73 14.80 0.54
C GLU A 394 16.85 14.12 -0.81
N ASP A 395 17.95 13.45 -1.10
CA ASP A 395 18.15 12.66 -2.34
C ASP A 395 17.15 11.51 -2.43
N PHE A 396 16.88 10.83 -1.30
CA PHE A 396 15.89 9.77 -1.23
C PHE A 396 14.47 10.31 -1.51
N LYS A 397 14.10 11.46 -0.95
CA LYS A 397 12.81 12.12 -1.23
C LYS A 397 12.71 12.51 -2.71
N LEU A 398 13.74 13.10 -3.29
CA LEU A 398 13.79 13.43 -4.71
C LEU A 398 13.60 12.17 -5.56
N ASN A 399 14.26 11.07 -5.24
CA ASN A 399 14.15 9.80 -5.96
C ASN A 399 12.79 9.09 -5.75
N LEU A 400 12.14 9.27 -4.60
CA LEU A 400 10.79 8.70 -4.34
C LEU A 400 9.69 9.41 -5.13
N TYR A 401 9.83 10.72 -5.35
CA TYR A 401 8.82 11.56 -6.00
C TYR A 401 9.20 11.97 -7.43
N SER A 402 10.42 11.63 -7.88
CA SER A 402 10.85 11.99 -9.24
C SER A 402 9.96 11.27 -10.25
N ASP A 403 9.35 12.06 -11.13
CA ASP A 403 8.79 11.54 -12.37
C ASP A 403 9.94 10.91 -13.16
N GLU A 404 9.72 9.70 -13.66
CA GLU A 404 10.67 9.03 -14.52
C GLU A 404 10.67 9.70 -15.90
N ILE A 405 11.84 9.91 -16.46
CA ILE A 405 12.02 10.24 -17.87
C ILE A 405 12.42 8.98 -18.62
N PHE A 406 11.90 8.85 -19.81
CA PHE A 406 12.27 7.76 -20.71
C PHE A 406 13.23 8.27 -21.74
N VAL A 407 14.38 7.62 -21.87
CA VAL A 407 15.41 7.93 -22.86
C VAL A 407 15.65 6.70 -23.72
N PHE A 408 15.91 6.93 -25.01
CA PHE A 408 16.34 5.87 -25.90
C PHE A 408 17.87 5.80 -25.89
N THR A 409 18.41 4.58 -25.79
CA THR A 409 19.83 4.35 -26.06
C THR A 409 20.12 4.53 -27.54
N PRO A 410 21.39 4.73 -27.95
CA PRO A 410 21.77 4.75 -29.36
C PRO A 410 21.35 3.47 -30.12
N GLU A 411 21.20 2.35 -29.43
CA GLU A 411 20.75 1.06 -29.96
C GLU A 411 19.22 0.94 -30.03
N GLY A 412 18.47 1.98 -29.60
CA GLY A 412 17.02 2.03 -29.67
C GLY A 412 16.29 1.43 -28.45
N ASP A 413 16.99 0.99 -27.42
CA ASP A 413 16.38 0.50 -26.18
C ASP A 413 15.81 1.64 -25.35
N LEU A 414 14.59 1.45 -24.84
CA LEU A 414 13.95 2.39 -23.94
C LEU A 414 14.42 2.17 -22.50
N LYS A 415 15.08 3.17 -21.91
CA LYS A 415 15.49 3.16 -20.49
C LYS A 415 14.73 4.21 -19.70
N SER A 416 14.23 3.81 -18.52
CA SER A 416 13.67 4.72 -17.55
C SER A 416 14.77 5.27 -16.66
N LEU A 417 14.84 6.60 -16.54
CA LEU A 417 15.77 7.31 -15.66
C LEU A 417 14.99 8.26 -14.75
N PRO A 418 15.49 8.57 -13.53
CA PRO A 418 14.92 9.64 -12.71
C PRO A 418 14.96 10.98 -13.44
N LYS A 419 13.94 11.82 -13.26
CA LYS A 419 13.93 13.19 -13.80
C LYS A 419 15.11 13.98 -13.23
N GLY A 420 15.94 14.54 -14.10
CA GLY A 420 17.18 15.24 -13.71
C GLY A 420 18.45 14.40 -13.82
N SER A 421 18.35 13.14 -14.29
CA SER A 421 19.53 12.36 -14.66
C SER A 421 20.27 13.03 -15.82
N THR A 422 21.61 13.17 -15.70
CA THR A 422 22.53 13.70 -16.71
C THR A 422 23.38 12.59 -17.30
#